data_9cebe1d3e0326d667145816084337a14
#
_entry.id   9cebe1d3e0326d667145816084337a14
#
_cell.length_a   1.000
_cell.length_b   1.000
_cell.length_c   1.000
_cell.angle_alpha   90.00
_cell.angle_beta   90.00
_cell.angle_gamma   90.00
#
_symmetry.space_group_name_H-M   'P 1'
#
loop_
_entity.id
_entity.type
_entity.pdbx_description
1 polymer ?
#
loop_
_entity_poly.entity_id
_entity_poly.type
_entity_poly.pdbx_seq_one_letter_code
_entity_poly.pdbx_strand_id
1 'polypeptide(L)'
;MAREFNYSWSWDLRSSADVLWPLVADTDRFNRDAGLPVVERVATDTEEPTVARRHLRFRRLGVTVEWVEEPFEWVEPSCFGVIRTYRSGPLLSMRVRVDLLPLPDGGTRLQYDVAVTARNALGWTAIPIQIGWLSFRDFTRVFRAYDKSTHDHTTDASTAGGLVTRIPSTPVKFARGGRRRLQAAQNALLTEGIDADLVPRLTDVVATCDDLSAHQLRPYELADIWGIPRRQVLEACLVATRCGLLEFEWHLLCPLCRGAKARTPSLGGVEPVVHCDTCNIDFEVNFERSVELTFHPDPAIRAIVRGEYCIAGPRVTPHVVAQQLL
;
A
#
# COMPACT_ATOMS: atom_id res chain seq x y z
N MET A 1 30.48 21.76 3.00
CA MET A 1 30.31 21.02 4.26
C MET A 1 28.92 20.38 4.25
N ALA A 2 28.81 19.12 4.63
CA ALA A 2 27.52 18.45 4.82
C ALA A 2 26.82 19.11 6.04
N ARG A 3 25.54 19.45 5.87
CA ARG A 3 24.72 20.06 6.94
C ARG A 3 23.58 19.10 7.26
N GLU A 4 23.41 18.80 8.52
CA GLU A 4 22.35 17.95 9.02
C GLU A 4 21.17 18.78 9.54
N PHE A 5 19.96 18.26 9.32
CA PHE A 5 18.69 18.79 9.78
C PHE A 5 17.92 17.67 10.48
N ASN A 6 17.42 17.97 11.66
CA ASN A 6 16.64 17.03 12.46
C ASN A 6 15.24 17.60 12.68
N TYR A 7 14.22 16.80 12.37
CA TYR A 7 12.82 17.13 12.59
C TYR A 7 12.20 16.04 13.44
N SER A 8 11.43 16.47 14.45
CA SER A 8 10.66 15.58 15.29
C SER A 8 9.24 16.15 15.37
N TRP A 9 8.25 15.37 14.94
CA TRP A 9 6.85 15.74 14.93
C TRP A 9 6.04 14.70 15.70
N SER A 10 4.97 15.16 16.35
CA SER A 10 4.07 14.26 17.06
C SER A 10 2.61 14.65 16.86
N TRP A 11 1.74 13.63 16.84
CA TRP A 11 0.30 13.77 16.75
C TRP A 11 -0.34 12.85 17.78
N ASP A 12 -1.20 13.40 18.62
CA ASP A 12 -2.05 12.60 19.51
C ASP A 12 -3.33 12.25 18.73
N LEU A 13 -3.53 10.95 18.52
CA LEU A 13 -4.59 10.35 17.74
C LEU A 13 -5.51 9.56 18.67
N ARG A 14 -6.80 9.50 18.37
CA ARG A 14 -7.81 8.86 19.22
C ARG A 14 -7.82 7.34 19.11
N SER A 15 -7.40 6.83 17.96
CA SER A 15 -7.39 5.40 17.67
C SER A 15 -6.18 4.71 18.28
N SER A 16 -6.32 3.44 18.66
CA SER A 16 -5.21 2.63 19.18
C SER A 16 -4.18 2.30 18.10
N ALA A 17 -2.97 1.93 18.51
CA ALA A 17 -1.87 1.60 17.60
C ALA A 17 -2.22 0.41 16.69
N ASP A 18 -2.89 -0.62 17.20
CA ASP A 18 -3.31 -1.79 16.43
C ASP A 18 -4.24 -1.42 15.26
N VAL A 19 -5.16 -0.48 15.51
CA VAL A 19 -6.12 -0.01 14.50
C VAL A 19 -5.48 0.93 13.48
N LEU A 20 -4.50 1.74 13.91
CA LEU A 20 -3.77 2.67 13.05
C LEU A 20 -2.68 2.01 12.21
N TRP A 21 -2.07 0.95 12.74
CA TRP A 21 -0.93 0.27 12.13
C TRP A 21 -1.14 -0.13 10.66
N PRO A 22 -2.25 -0.76 10.27
CA PRO A 22 -2.49 -1.13 8.88
C PRO A 22 -2.43 0.02 7.88
N LEU A 23 -2.68 1.26 8.33
CA LEU A 23 -2.63 2.47 7.51
C LEU A 23 -1.29 3.17 7.59
N VAL A 24 -0.76 3.33 8.81
CA VAL A 24 0.48 4.07 9.05
C VAL A 24 1.70 3.30 8.56
N ALA A 25 1.71 1.98 8.73
CA ALA A 25 2.78 1.09 8.29
C ALA A 25 2.69 0.68 6.81
N ASP A 26 1.57 0.97 6.13
CA ASP A 26 1.46 0.90 4.68
C ASP A 26 2.13 2.14 4.06
N THR A 27 3.44 2.08 3.97
CA THR A 27 4.26 3.20 3.50
C THR A 27 4.02 3.54 2.04
N ASP A 28 3.54 2.61 1.21
CA ASP A 28 3.14 2.88 -0.17
C ASP A 28 1.89 3.77 -0.21
N ARG A 29 0.86 3.39 0.53
CA ARG A 29 -0.36 4.17 0.73
C ARG A 29 -0.07 5.54 1.32
N PHE A 30 0.69 5.57 2.42
CA PHE A 30 1.02 6.81 3.11
C PHE A 30 1.75 7.80 2.18
N ASN A 31 2.73 7.33 1.43
CA ASN A 31 3.49 8.17 0.50
C ASN A 31 2.61 8.73 -0.61
N ARG A 32 1.70 7.92 -1.18
CA ARG A 32 0.71 8.37 -2.16
C ARG A 32 -0.22 9.44 -1.57
N ASP A 33 -0.78 9.18 -0.40
CA ASP A 33 -1.75 10.06 0.25
C ASP A 33 -1.10 11.38 0.72
N ALA A 34 0.20 11.33 1.04
CA ALA A 34 1.03 12.50 1.30
C ALA A 34 1.49 13.25 0.03
N GLY A 35 1.17 12.74 -1.16
CA GLY A 35 1.52 13.39 -2.44
C GLY A 35 3.00 13.27 -2.82
N LEU A 36 3.69 12.25 -2.31
CA LEU A 36 5.05 11.94 -2.73
C LEU A 36 5.06 11.36 -4.16
N PRO A 37 6.18 11.46 -4.88
CA PRO A 37 6.28 10.96 -6.25
C PRO A 37 6.31 9.43 -6.31
N VAL A 38 5.89 8.89 -7.46
CA VAL A 38 6.06 7.48 -7.81
C VAL A 38 7.54 7.12 -7.84
N VAL A 39 7.85 5.93 -7.35
CA VAL A 39 9.20 5.37 -7.22
C VAL A 39 9.39 4.26 -8.23
N GLU A 40 10.56 4.19 -8.85
CA GLU A 40 10.95 3.14 -9.79
C GLU A 40 12.16 2.37 -9.23
N ARG A 41 12.19 1.06 -9.44
CA ARG A 41 13.41 0.26 -9.20
C ARG A 41 14.42 0.56 -10.30
N VAL A 42 15.68 0.70 -9.91
CA VAL A 42 16.81 0.78 -10.83
C VAL A 42 17.47 -0.59 -10.87
N ALA A 43 17.44 -1.25 -12.03
CA ALA A 43 18.16 -2.50 -12.21
C ALA A 43 19.68 -2.23 -12.07
N THR A 44 20.35 -3.03 -11.25
CA THR A 44 21.82 -2.98 -11.09
C THR A 44 22.39 -4.33 -11.44
N ASP A 45 23.36 -4.36 -12.36
CA ASP A 45 24.06 -5.58 -12.80
C ASP A 45 24.92 -6.23 -11.69
N THR A 46 24.96 -5.65 -10.51
CA THR A 46 25.85 -6.05 -9.39
C THR A 46 25.09 -6.29 -8.08
N GLU A 47 23.84 -6.71 -8.13
CA GLU A 47 23.16 -7.14 -6.89
C GLU A 47 23.74 -8.48 -6.43
N GLU A 48 24.63 -8.41 -5.41
CA GLU A 48 24.92 -9.60 -4.62
C GLU A 48 23.61 -10.06 -3.97
N PRO A 49 23.20 -11.32 -4.18
CA PRO A 49 21.90 -11.81 -3.69
C PRO A 49 21.77 -11.81 -2.16
N THR A 50 22.85 -11.46 -1.45
CA THR A 50 22.92 -11.43 0.02
C THR A 50 22.50 -10.09 0.65
N VAL A 51 22.30 -9.03 -0.16
CA VAL A 51 22.03 -7.69 0.38
C VAL A 51 20.63 -7.24 -0.04
N ALA A 52 19.70 -7.22 0.92
CA ALA A 52 18.32 -6.75 0.72
C ALA A 52 18.19 -5.23 0.49
N ARG A 53 19.24 -4.59 -0.01
CA ARG A 53 19.26 -3.17 -0.38
C ARG A 53 18.56 -2.96 -1.71
N ARG A 54 17.82 -1.87 -1.82
CA ARG A 54 17.09 -1.52 -3.04
C ARG A 54 17.63 -0.24 -3.63
N HIS A 55 17.90 -0.28 -4.93
CA HIS A 55 18.24 0.90 -5.70
C HIS A 55 16.96 1.49 -6.30
N LEU A 56 16.63 2.70 -5.88
CA LEU A 56 15.38 3.36 -6.20
C LEU A 56 15.63 4.74 -6.81
N ARG A 57 14.69 5.20 -7.61
CA ARG A 57 14.68 6.56 -8.14
C ARG A 57 13.27 7.10 -8.24
N PHE A 58 13.16 8.41 -8.22
CA PHE A 58 11.98 9.11 -8.71
C PHE A 58 12.39 10.27 -9.62
N ARG A 59 11.43 10.71 -10.43
CA ARG A 59 11.59 11.91 -11.27
C ARG A 59 10.55 12.96 -10.90
N ARG A 60 10.98 14.19 -10.65
CA ARG A 60 10.08 15.30 -10.35
C ARG A 60 10.63 16.58 -10.96
N LEU A 61 9.81 17.30 -11.74
CA LEU A 61 10.18 18.57 -12.40
C LEU A 61 11.51 18.49 -13.18
N GLY A 62 11.76 17.39 -13.90
CA GLY A 62 12.98 17.18 -14.66
C GLY A 62 14.20 16.74 -13.84
N VAL A 63 14.10 16.70 -12.52
CA VAL A 63 15.18 16.23 -11.64
C VAL A 63 14.98 14.76 -11.32
N THR A 64 16.03 13.95 -11.55
CA THR A 64 16.09 12.55 -11.12
C THR A 64 16.81 12.48 -9.78
N VAL A 65 16.18 11.85 -8.79
CA VAL A 65 16.78 11.58 -7.48
C VAL A 65 16.90 10.08 -7.32
N GLU A 66 18.10 9.58 -7.07
CA GLU A 66 18.43 8.17 -6.89
C GLU A 66 19.00 7.92 -5.52
N TRP A 67 18.58 6.80 -4.90
CA TRP A 67 19.09 6.40 -3.59
C TRP A 67 19.16 4.88 -3.46
N VAL A 68 19.97 4.48 -2.51
CA VAL A 68 19.99 3.13 -1.95
C VAL A 68 19.17 3.14 -0.68
N GLU A 69 18.19 2.28 -0.58
CA GLU A 69 17.34 2.09 0.57
C GLU A 69 17.78 0.82 1.31
N GLU A 70 18.14 0.97 2.59
CA GLU A 70 18.37 -0.16 3.48
C GLU A 70 17.04 -0.87 3.76
N PRO A 71 17.04 -2.15 4.14
CA PRO A 71 15.81 -2.81 4.57
C PRO A 71 15.13 -2.04 5.70
N PHE A 72 13.80 -2.01 5.67
CA PHE A 72 13.05 -1.43 6.78
C PHE A 72 13.24 -2.27 8.05
N GLU A 73 13.30 -1.60 9.18
CA GLU A 73 13.18 -2.22 10.50
C GLU A 73 11.81 -1.90 11.07
N TRP A 74 11.15 -2.86 11.71
CA TRP A 74 9.86 -2.63 12.38
C TRP A 74 9.59 -3.62 13.49
N VAL A 75 8.72 -3.21 14.40
CA VAL A 75 8.04 -4.05 15.40
C VAL A 75 6.57 -3.65 15.40
N GLU A 76 5.70 -4.53 14.91
CA GLU A 76 4.25 -4.32 14.87
C GLU A 76 3.67 -4.38 16.28
N PRO A 77 2.74 -3.50 16.66
CA PRO A 77 2.30 -2.27 15.99
C PRO A 77 3.05 -1.02 16.48
N SER A 78 4.28 -1.17 17.02
CA SER A 78 4.95 -0.16 17.84
C SER A 78 5.80 0.82 17.03
N CYS A 79 6.55 0.35 16.04
CA CYS A 79 7.47 1.23 15.34
C CYS A 79 7.95 0.69 14.00
N PHE A 80 8.42 1.59 13.13
CA PHE A 80 9.20 1.25 11.94
C PHE A 80 10.19 2.35 11.58
N GLY A 81 11.20 2.01 10.78
CA GLY A 81 12.19 2.96 10.31
C GLY A 81 12.93 2.48 9.07
N VAL A 82 13.61 3.43 8.41
CA VAL A 82 14.40 3.17 7.20
C VAL A 82 15.55 4.17 7.07
N ILE A 83 16.64 3.70 6.48
CA ILE A 83 17.80 4.53 6.12
C ILE A 83 17.91 4.57 4.60
N ARG A 84 18.14 5.76 4.07
CA ARG A 84 18.32 6.02 2.64
C ARG A 84 19.62 6.77 2.40
N THR A 85 20.44 6.27 1.51
CA THR A 85 21.67 6.93 1.05
C THR A 85 21.48 7.38 -0.40
N TYR A 86 21.48 8.69 -0.62
CA TYR A 86 21.20 9.25 -1.94
C TYR A 86 22.46 9.25 -2.80
N ARG A 87 22.33 8.84 -4.06
CA ARG A 87 23.38 8.89 -5.07
C ARG A 87 23.34 10.19 -5.89
N SER A 88 22.16 10.75 -6.08
CA SER A 88 21.96 12.01 -6.80
C SER A 88 20.98 12.94 -6.06
N GLY A 89 20.91 14.20 -6.52
CA GLY A 89 20.01 15.21 -5.95
C GLY A 89 20.58 15.98 -4.76
N PRO A 90 19.74 16.73 -4.03
CA PRO A 90 20.17 17.64 -2.98
C PRO A 90 20.49 16.98 -1.64
N LEU A 91 20.07 15.72 -1.46
CA LEU A 91 20.25 14.95 -0.22
C LEU A 91 21.50 14.05 -0.30
N LEU A 92 22.14 13.81 0.84
CA LEU A 92 23.20 12.83 1.01
C LEU A 92 22.66 11.57 1.70
N SER A 93 21.97 11.74 2.81
CA SER A 93 21.34 10.65 3.55
C SER A 93 20.05 11.10 4.22
N MET A 94 19.18 10.15 4.53
CA MET A 94 17.97 10.36 5.31
C MET A 94 17.71 9.13 6.19
N ARG A 95 17.40 9.37 7.44
CA ARG A 95 16.91 8.37 8.37
C ARG A 95 15.51 8.78 8.82
N VAL A 96 14.58 7.85 8.74
CA VAL A 96 13.22 8.02 9.22
C VAL A 96 12.96 7.02 10.33
N ARG A 97 12.30 7.47 11.40
CA ARG A 97 11.80 6.64 12.48
C ARG A 97 10.37 7.06 12.82
N VAL A 98 9.50 6.08 12.96
CA VAL A 98 8.11 6.28 13.38
C VAL A 98 7.85 5.39 14.58
N ASP A 99 7.33 5.98 15.66
CA ASP A 99 6.95 5.28 16.88
C ASP A 99 5.46 5.54 17.17
N LEU A 100 4.73 4.50 17.51
CA LEU A 100 3.33 4.54 17.94
C LEU A 100 3.28 4.23 19.44
N LEU A 101 3.18 5.27 20.24
CA LEU A 101 3.22 5.21 21.70
C LEU A 101 1.80 5.24 22.26
N PRO A 102 1.40 4.28 23.11
CA PRO A 102 0.07 4.28 23.69
C PRO A 102 -0.14 5.48 24.61
N LEU A 103 -1.34 6.09 24.54
CA LEU A 103 -1.79 7.12 25.44
C LEU A 103 -2.69 6.53 26.56
N PRO A 104 -2.77 7.19 27.72
CA PRO A 104 -3.58 6.70 28.85
C PRO A 104 -5.07 6.58 28.56
N ASP A 105 -5.59 7.33 27.60
CA ASP A 105 -6.98 7.34 27.15
C ASP A 105 -7.30 6.26 26.12
N GLY A 106 -6.33 5.39 25.78
CA GLY A 106 -6.46 4.36 24.75
C GLY A 106 -6.11 4.82 23.35
N GLY A 107 -5.80 6.09 23.16
CA GLY A 107 -5.29 6.64 21.91
C GLY A 107 -3.81 6.34 21.66
N THR A 108 -3.25 6.95 20.64
CA THR A 108 -1.87 6.76 20.21
C THR A 108 -1.17 8.09 19.97
N ARG A 109 0.00 8.29 20.57
CA ARG A 109 0.93 9.33 20.14
C ARG A 109 1.79 8.77 19.02
N LEU A 110 1.59 9.28 17.81
CA LEU A 110 2.43 8.97 16.66
C LEU A 110 3.57 9.99 16.64
N GLN A 111 4.79 9.51 16.85
CA GLN A 111 6.02 10.31 16.75
C GLN A 111 6.73 9.97 15.43
N TYR A 112 7.17 10.99 14.71
CA TYR A 112 7.83 10.88 13.41
C TYR A 112 9.12 11.69 13.41
N ASP A 113 10.25 11.00 13.42
CA ASP A 113 11.57 11.59 13.46
C ASP A 113 12.27 11.44 12.11
N VAL A 114 12.85 12.55 11.62
CA VAL A 114 13.59 12.60 10.36
C VAL A 114 14.94 13.28 10.60
N ALA A 115 16.01 12.53 10.40
CA ALA A 115 17.36 13.08 10.29
C ALA A 115 17.78 13.09 8.82
N VAL A 116 18.15 14.23 8.27
CA VAL A 116 18.51 14.38 6.87
C VAL A 116 19.76 15.23 6.69
N THR A 117 20.68 14.73 5.87
CA THR A 117 21.93 15.42 5.55
C THR A 117 21.87 16.01 4.14
N ALA A 118 22.13 17.29 4.02
CA ALA A 118 22.24 17.97 2.74
C ALA A 118 23.54 17.65 2.04
N ARG A 119 23.49 17.39 0.72
CA ARG A 119 24.68 17.18 -0.13
C ARG A 119 25.32 18.50 -0.57
N ASN A 120 24.52 19.53 -0.83
CA ASN A 120 24.96 20.79 -1.43
C ASN A 120 24.10 21.98 -0.96
N ALA A 121 24.41 23.18 -1.43
CA ALA A 121 23.70 24.40 -1.07
C ALA A 121 22.20 24.37 -1.44
N LEU A 122 21.83 23.69 -2.53
CA LEU A 122 20.42 23.49 -2.89
C LEU A 122 19.68 22.71 -1.81
N GLY A 123 20.31 21.70 -1.20
CA GLY A 123 19.77 20.96 -0.08
C GLY A 123 19.56 21.83 1.17
N TRP A 124 20.41 22.83 1.40
CA TRP A 124 20.26 23.71 2.56
C TRP A 124 18.97 24.54 2.53
N THR A 125 18.47 24.87 1.37
CA THR A 125 17.22 25.63 1.20
C THR A 125 16.03 24.70 0.96
N ALA A 126 16.21 23.64 0.18
CA ALA A 126 15.13 22.72 -0.19
C ALA A 126 14.66 21.86 1.02
N ILE A 127 15.55 21.40 1.88
CA ILE A 127 15.21 20.55 3.02
C ILE A 127 14.25 21.24 3.99
N PRO A 128 14.52 22.46 4.50
CA PRO A 128 13.57 23.11 5.41
C PRO A 128 12.20 23.35 4.81
N ILE A 129 12.13 23.68 3.53
CA ILE A 129 10.86 23.95 2.84
C ILE A 129 10.12 22.64 2.55
N GLN A 130 10.78 21.69 1.90
CA GLN A 130 10.13 20.47 1.42
C GLN A 130 9.87 19.49 2.57
N ILE A 131 10.86 19.26 3.43
CA ILE A 131 10.73 18.32 4.54
C ILE A 131 10.17 19.03 5.76
N GLY A 132 10.80 20.12 6.22
CA GLY A 132 10.42 20.79 7.45
C GLY A 132 8.98 21.34 7.44
N TRP A 133 8.53 21.91 6.34
CA TRP A 133 7.21 22.58 6.29
C TRP A 133 6.17 21.80 5.47
N LEU A 134 6.45 21.49 4.20
CA LEU A 134 5.46 20.83 3.33
C LEU A 134 5.15 19.41 3.79
N SER A 135 6.17 18.61 4.13
CA SER A 135 5.92 17.24 4.62
C SER A 135 5.16 17.26 5.93
N PHE A 136 5.49 18.15 6.89
CA PHE A 136 4.74 18.26 8.14
C PHE A 136 3.25 18.57 7.91
N ARG A 137 2.95 19.50 7.02
CA ARG A 137 1.57 19.86 6.67
C ARG A 137 0.82 18.67 6.04
N ASP A 138 1.44 18.00 5.06
CA ASP A 138 0.81 16.91 4.33
C ASP A 138 0.67 15.66 5.19
N PHE A 139 1.66 15.34 6.02
CA PHE A 139 1.61 14.24 6.99
C PHE A 139 0.55 14.47 8.05
N THR A 140 0.43 15.71 8.57
CA THR A 140 -0.63 16.07 9.52
C THR A 140 -2.01 15.82 8.92
N ARG A 141 -2.22 16.20 7.66
CA ARG A 141 -3.48 15.96 6.94
C ARG A 141 -3.78 14.48 6.83
N VAL A 142 -2.78 13.68 6.45
CA VAL A 142 -2.94 12.23 6.24
C VAL A 142 -3.21 11.50 7.56
N PHE A 143 -2.40 11.72 8.59
CA PHE A 143 -2.58 11.03 9.88
C PHE A 143 -3.90 11.36 10.55
N ARG A 144 -4.36 12.62 10.46
CA ARG A 144 -5.70 13.00 10.96
C ARG A 144 -6.83 12.35 10.15
N ALA A 145 -6.65 12.19 8.83
CA ALA A 145 -7.62 11.48 8.00
C ALA A 145 -7.68 9.98 8.34
N TYR A 146 -6.53 9.36 8.60
CA TYR A 146 -6.45 7.97 9.05
C TYR A 146 -7.14 7.79 10.42
N ASP A 147 -6.82 8.62 11.42
CA ASP A 147 -7.45 8.57 12.73
C ASP A 147 -8.97 8.76 12.65
N LYS A 148 -9.43 9.73 11.86
CA LYS A 148 -10.86 9.93 11.66
C LYS A 148 -11.53 8.71 11.06
N SER A 149 -10.94 8.13 10.01
CA SER A 149 -11.54 6.97 9.33
C SER A 149 -11.61 5.75 10.25
N THR A 150 -10.57 5.49 11.03
CA THR A 150 -10.52 4.36 11.96
C THR A 150 -11.47 4.55 13.14
N HIS A 151 -11.56 5.78 13.67
CA HIS A 151 -12.45 6.08 14.80
C HIS A 151 -13.94 6.02 14.41
N ASP A 152 -14.30 6.57 13.26
CA ASP A 152 -15.69 6.58 12.78
C ASP A 152 -16.18 5.13 12.48
N HIS A 153 -15.30 4.22 12.04
CA HIS A 153 -15.64 2.81 11.79
C HIS A 153 -15.74 1.95 13.05
N THR A 154 -15.06 2.29 14.13
CA THR A 154 -15.22 1.57 15.41
C THR A 154 -16.54 1.92 16.09
N THR A 155 -17.16 3.04 15.77
CA THR A 155 -18.47 3.48 16.30
C THR A 155 -19.65 2.90 15.53
N ASP A 156 -19.48 2.56 14.24
CA ASP A 156 -20.51 1.98 13.37
C ASP A 156 -20.24 0.50 13.08
N ALA A 157 -20.43 -0.35 14.10
CA ALA A 157 -20.34 -1.81 13.96
C ALA A 157 -21.39 -2.42 12.99
N SER A 158 -22.33 -1.62 12.49
CA SER A 158 -23.35 -2.05 11.51
C SER A 158 -22.93 -1.88 10.05
N THR A 159 -21.88 -1.10 9.77
CA THR A 159 -21.28 -1.03 8.43
C THR A 159 -20.02 -1.86 8.44
N ALA A 160 -20.20 -3.12 8.78
CA ALA A 160 -19.12 -4.10 8.86
C ALA A 160 -18.34 -4.14 7.57
N GLY A 161 -17.09 -3.97 7.70
CA GLY A 161 -16.13 -4.23 6.70
C GLY A 161 -15.66 -2.98 6.02
N GLY A 162 -15.01 -2.20 6.80
CA GLY A 162 -14.02 -1.34 6.23
C GLY A 162 -13.02 -2.16 5.43
N LEU A 163 -13.30 -2.40 4.11
CA LEU A 163 -12.17 -2.28 3.23
C LEU A 163 -11.55 -0.98 3.69
N VAL A 164 -10.39 -1.07 4.24
CA VAL A 164 -9.66 -0.10 5.03
C VAL A 164 -9.59 1.31 4.39
N THR A 165 -10.47 1.65 3.42
CA THR A 165 -10.13 2.74 2.58
C THR A 165 -11.26 3.42 1.86
N ARG A 166 -12.12 3.91 2.65
CA ARG A 166 -12.85 5.11 2.25
C ARG A 166 -12.09 6.38 2.69
N ILE A 167 -10.76 6.36 2.61
CA ILE A 167 -10.00 7.62 2.71
C ILE A 167 -9.99 8.20 1.29
N PRO A 168 -10.79 9.22 0.99
CA PRO A 168 -10.84 9.80 -0.35
C PRO A 168 -9.60 10.66 -0.55
N SER A 169 -8.48 10.02 -0.85
CA SER A 169 -7.27 10.74 -1.24
C SER A 169 -7.32 11.21 -2.68
N THR A 170 -8.06 10.49 -3.54
CA THR A 170 -8.20 10.86 -4.95
C THR A 170 -9.61 10.47 -5.44
N PRO A 171 -10.33 11.38 -6.12
CA PRO A 171 -11.62 11.03 -6.72
C PRO A 171 -11.49 9.89 -7.72
N VAL A 172 -12.37 8.90 -7.62
CA VAL A 172 -12.43 7.78 -8.57
C VAL A 172 -12.71 8.30 -9.98
N LYS A 173 -11.85 7.93 -10.93
CA LYS A 173 -11.99 8.31 -12.33
C LYS A 173 -12.55 7.14 -13.13
N PHE A 174 -13.78 7.27 -13.59
CA PHE A 174 -14.40 6.31 -14.50
C PHE A 174 -13.87 6.49 -15.93
N ALA A 175 -13.74 5.39 -16.66
CA ALA A 175 -13.51 5.40 -18.09
C ALA A 175 -14.70 6.05 -18.82
N ARG A 176 -14.51 6.44 -20.09
CA ARG A 176 -15.61 6.99 -20.89
C ARG A 176 -16.75 5.97 -20.98
N GLY A 177 -17.92 6.32 -20.45
CA GLY A 177 -19.09 5.42 -20.35
C GLY A 177 -18.97 4.36 -19.24
N GLY A 178 -17.97 4.43 -18.37
CA GLY A 178 -17.72 3.45 -17.30
C GLY A 178 -18.89 3.32 -16.33
N ARG A 179 -19.52 4.42 -15.92
CA ARG A 179 -20.71 4.37 -15.05
C ARG A 179 -21.87 3.58 -15.66
N ARG A 180 -22.07 3.72 -16.98
CA ARG A 180 -23.11 2.96 -17.71
C ARG A 180 -22.74 1.47 -17.76
N ARG A 181 -21.45 1.13 -17.98
CA ARG A 181 -20.99 -0.26 -17.95
C ARG A 181 -21.10 -0.87 -16.55
N LEU A 182 -20.76 -0.11 -15.49
CA LEU A 182 -20.96 -0.53 -14.11
C LEU A 182 -22.42 -0.92 -13.86
N GLN A 183 -23.38 -0.09 -14.28
CA GLN A 183 -24.81 -0.38 -14.13
C GLN A 183 -25.23 -1.59 -14.96
N ALA A 184 -24.70 -1.75 -16.17
CA ALA A 184 -24.98 -2.91 -17.00
C ALA A 184 -24.45 -4.21 -16.38
N ALA A 185 -23.21 -4.18 -15.84
CA ALA A 185 -22.60 -5.30 -15.13
C ALA A 185 -23.37 -5.67 -13.85
N GLN A 186 -23.86 -4.68 -13.10
CA GLN A 186 -24.73 -4.88 -11.94
C GLN A 186 -26.02 -5.65 -12.33
N ASN A 187 -26.68 -5.23 -13.38
CA ASN A 187 -27.89 -5.89 -13.86
C ASN A 187 -27.60 -7.31 -14.36
N ALA A 188 -26.46 -7.51 -15.05
CA ALA A 188 -26.03 -8.82 -15.51
C ALA A 188 -25.78 -9.79 -14.34
N LEU A 189 -25.13 -9.33 -13.25
CA LEU A 189 -24.92 -10.13 -12.05
C LEU A 189 -26.22 -10.61 -11.41
N LEU A 190 -27.22 -9.74 -11.34
CA LEU A 190 -28.55 -10.10 -10.83
C LEU A 190 -29.23 -11.15 -11.74
N THR A 191 -29.06 -11.02 -13.06
CA THR A 191 -29.60 -11.98 -14.05
C THR A 191 -28.91 -13.34 -13.96
N GLU A 192 -27.62 -13.38 -13.65
CA GLU A 192 -26.84 -14.61 -13.41
C GLU A 192 -27.16 -15.26 -12.05
N GLY A 193 -28.05 -14.68 -11.25
CA GLY A 193 -28.52 -15.23 -9.99
C GLY A 193 -27.59 -14.97 -8.80
N ILE A 194 -26.69 -14.00 -8.90
CA ILE A 194 -25.89 -13.56 -7.75
C ILE A 194 -26.80 -12.86 -6.75
N ASP A 195 -26.55 -13.14 -5.46
CA ASP A 195 -27.30 -12.61 -4.33
C ASP A 195 -27.50 -11.09 -4.43
N ALA A 196 -28.76 -10.64 -4.28
CA ALA A 196 -29.15 -9.24 -4.41
C ALA A 196 -28.49 -8.32 -3.36
N ASP A 197 -28.07 -8.85 -2.20
CA ASP A 197 -27.35 -8.09 -1.17
C ASP A 197 -25.83 -8.02 -1.45
N LEU A 198 -25.30 -8.99 -2.20
CA LEU A 198 -23.87 -9.05 -2.54
C LEU A 198 -23.53 -8.15 -3.75
N VAL A 199 -24.42 -8.08 -4.73
CA VAL A 199 -24.21 -7.30 -5.97
C VAL A 199 -23.96 -5.81 -5.67
N PRO A 200 -24.75 -5.10 -4.84
CA PRO A 200 -24.45 -3.72 -4.47
C PRO A 200 -23.09 -3.55 -3.79
N ARG A 201 -22.69 -4.49 -2.93
CA ARG A 201 -21.40 -4.44 -2.22
C ARG A 201 -20.22 -4.52 -3.19
N LEU A 202 -20.26 -5.44 -4.16
CA LEU A 202 -19.24 -5.55 -5.20
C LEU A 202 -19.18 -4.30 -6.09
N THR A 203 -20.32 -3.79 -6.51
CA THR A 203 -20.38 -2.60 -7.36
C THR A 203 -19.95 -1.34 -6.62
N ASP A 204 -20.25 -1.22 -5.31
CA ASP A 204 -19.79 -0.13 -4.47
C ASP A 204 -18.27 -0.14 -4.31
N VAL A 205 -17.66 -1.31 -4.09
CA VAL A 205 -16.19 -1.47 -4.07
C VAL A 205 -15.57 -0.94 -5.36
N VAL A 206 -16.08 -1.33 -6.50
CA VAL A 206 -15.61 -0.85 -7.82
C VAL A 206 -15.80 0.67 -7.96
N ALA A 207 -16.90 1.22 -7.45
CA ALA A 207 -17.26 2.62 -7.61
C ALA A 207 -16.56 3.57 -6.64
N THR A 208 -16.17 3.11 -5.46
CA THR A 208 -15.80 4.00 -4.35
C THR A 208 -14.41 3.76 -3.77
N CYS A 209 -13.87 2.53 -3.84
CA CYS A 209 -12.53 2.25 -3.31
C CYS A 209 -11.46 3.04 -4.04
N ASP A 210 -10.44 3.45 -3.32
CA ASP A 210 -9.24 4.05 -3.93
C ASP A 210 -8.47 3.03 -4.80
N ASP A 211 -7.58 3.52 -5.68
CA ASP A 211 -6.88 2.67 -6.64
C ASP A 211 -5.97 1.63 -5.98
N LEU A 212 -5.34 1.94 -4.84
CA LEU A 212 -4.50 0.97 -4.12
C LEU A 212 -5.31 -0.18 -3.51
N SER A 213 -6.52 0.07 -3.04
CA SER A 213 -7.40 -0.97 -2.55
C SER A 213 -8.05 -1.76 -3.69
N ALA A 214 -8.46 -1.04 -4.73
CA ALA A 214 -9.17 -1.65 -5.84
C ALA A 214 -8.27 -2.48 -6.77
N HIS A 215 -6.93 -2.26 -6.76
CA HIS A 215 -6.03 -3.00 -7.66
C HIS A 215 -5.80 -4.46 -7.24
N GLN A 216 -6.12 -4.83 -5.99
CA GLN A 216 -5.92 -6.16 -5.44
C GLN A 216 -7.07 -6.54 -4.51
N LEU A 217 -8.26 -6.72 -5.06
CA LEU A 217 -9.41 -7.21 -4.31
C LEU A 217 -9.24 -8.70 -4.04
N ARG A 218 -9.24 -9.08 -2.76
CA ARG A 218 -9.13 -10.46 -2.30
C ARG A 218 -10.50 -10.97 -1.88
N PRO A 219 -11.07 -11.97 -2.57
CA PRO A 219 -12.44 -12.42 -2.28
C PRO A 219 -12.63 -12.88 -0.84
N TYR A 220 -11.62 -13.54 -0.25
CA TYR A 220 -11.73 -14.04 1.13
C TYR A 220 -11.64 -12.91 2.15
N GLU A 221 -10.83 -11.90 1.92
CA GLU A 221 -10.79 -10.70 2.75
C GLU A 221 -12.13 -9.95 2.68
N LEU A 222 -12.69 -9.78 1.48
CA LEU A 222 -14.03 -9.21 1.30
C LEU A 222 -15.10 -10.01 2.02
N ALA A 223 -15.04 -11.34 1.96
CA ALA A 223 -15.97 -12.23 2.62
C ALA A 223 -15.93 -12.08 4.15
N ASP A 224 -14.73 -12.08 4.72
CA ASP A 224 -14.51 -11.92 6.15
C ASP A 224 -15.03 -10.54 6.64
N ILE A 225 -14.76 -9.50 5.87
CA ILE A 225 -15.24 -8.14 6.11
C ILE A 225 -16.78 -8.06 6.06
N TRP A 226 -17.39 -8.71 5.08
CA TRP A 226 -18.84 -8.64 4.88
C TRP A 226 -19.64 -9.64 5.73
N GLY A 227 -18.96 -10.56 6.42
CA GLY A 227 -19.60 -11.63 7.16
C GLY A 227 -20.35 -12.63 6.26
N ILE A 228 -19.86 -12.83 5.02
CA ILE A 228 -20.46 -13.69 4.00
C ILE A 228 -19.56 -14.92 3.80
N PRO A 229 -20.11 -16.11 3.49
CA PRO A 229 -19.28 -17.27 3.22
C PRO A 229 -18.27 -17.02 2.09
N ARG A 230 -17.00 -17.37 2.31
CA ARG A 230 -15.89 -17.12 1.38
C ARG A 230 -16.14 -17.64 -0.02
N ARG A 231 -16.74 -18.84 -0.12
CA ARG A 231 -17.07 -19.45 -1.40
C ARG A 231 -18.09 -18.61 -2.19
N GLN A 232 -19.09 -18.08 -1.54
CA GLN A 232 -20.13 -17.25 -2.17
C GLN A 232 -19.54 -15.97 -2.76
N VAL A 233 -18.62 -15.30 -2.03
CA VAL A 233 -17.97 -14.09 -2.53
C VAL A 233 -17.01 -14.41 -3.69
N LEU A 234 -16.25 -15.52 -3.60
CA LEU A 234 -15.38 -15.97 -4.69
C LEU A 234 -16.19 -16.26 -5.96
N GLU A 235 -17.28 -17.04 -5.86
CA GLU A 235 -18.16 -17.35 -6.99
C GLU A 235 -18.73 -16.07 -7.60
N ALA A 236 -19.17 -15.11 -6.79
CA ALA A 236 -19.65 -13.81 -7.27
C ALA A 236 -18.57 -13.00 -8.00
N CYS A 237 -17.31 -12.99 -7.50
CA CYS A 237 -16.19 -12.34 -8.17
C CYS A 237 -15.87 -13.01 -9.52
N LEU A 238 -15.92 -14.35 -9.61
CA LEU A 238 -15.71 -15.07 -10.86
C LEU A 238 -16.83 -14.79 -11.89
N VAL A 239 -18.10 -14.74 -11.46
CA VAL A 239 -19.20 -14.32 -12.33
C VAL A 239 -19.06 -12.86 -12.73
N ALA A 240 -18.58 -12.00 -11.83
CA ALA A 240 -18.34 -10.59 -12.10
C ALA A 240 -17.29 -10.36 -13.21
N THR A 241 -16.34 -11.27 -13.40
CA THR A 241 -15.42 -11.19 -14.56
C THR A 241 -16.14 -11.47 -15.87
N ARG A 242 -17.04 -12.44 -15.89
CA ARG A 242 -17.85 -12.75 -17.09
C ARG A 242 -18.81 -11.60 -17.43
N CYS A 243 -19.29 -10.89 -16.42
CA CYS A 243 -20.18 -9.74 -16.59
C CYS A 243 -19.43 -8.43 -16.91
N GLY A 244 -18.10 -8.45 -17.00
CA GLY A 244 -17.27 -7.28 -17.29
C GLY A 244 -17.26 -6.24 -16.17
N LEU A 245 -17.44 -6.66 -14.90
CA LEU A 245 -17.29 -5.82 -13.72
C LEU A 245 -15.85 -5.83 -13.23
N LEU A 246 -15.23 -7.01 -13.22
CA LEU A 246 -13.89 -7.27 -12.69
C LEU A 246 -13.03 -7.97 -13.75
N GLU A 247 -11.72 -7.84 -13.60
CA GLU A 247 -10.69 -8.73 -14.15
C GLU A 247 -9.96 -9.40 -13.01
N PHE A 248 -9.28 -10.52 -13.27
CA PHE A 248 -8.49 -11.22 -12.25
C PHE A 248 -7.03 -11.39 -12.64
N GLU A 249 -6.19 -11.52 -11.64
CA GLU A 249 -4.77 -11.83 -11.76
C GLU A 249 -4.38 -12.92 -10.75
N TRP A 250 -3.41 -13.74 -11.12
CA TRP A 250 -2.77 -14.69 -10.24
C TRP A 250 -1.55 -14.04 -9.60
N HIS A 251 -1.51 -14.00 -8.28
CA HIS A 251 -0.38 -13.50 -7.51
C HIS A 251 0.42 -14.67 -6.94
N LEU A 252 1.75 -14.64 -7.13
CA LEU A 252 2.67 -15.62 -6.57
C LEU A 252 3.20 -15.08 -5.25
N LEU A 253 2.86 -15.76 -4.16
CA LEU A 253 3.15 -15.33 -2.79
C LEU A 253 4.35 -16.10 -2.24
N CYS A 254 5.28 -15.40 -1.63
CA CYS A 254 6.36 -16.03 -0.87
C CYS A 254 5.77 -16.88 0.28
N PRO A 255 6.21 -18.14 0.46
CA PRO A 255 5.68 -19.01 1.51
C PRO A 255 6.00 -18.53 2.94
N LEU A 256 7.07 -17.74 3.13
CA LEU A 256 7.46 -17.20 4.42
C LEU A 256 6.76 -15.90 4.77
N CYS A 257 6.97 -14.84 3.97
CA CYS A 257 6.46 -13.51 4.30
C CYS A 257 5.05 -13.23 3.75
N ARG A 258 4.53 -14.08 2.85
CA ARG A 258 3.23 -13.94 2.17
C ARG A 258 3.09 -12.67 1.30
N GLY A 259 4.19 -11.97 1.06
CA GLY A 259 4.21 -10.88 0.08
C GLY A 259 4.10 -11.39 -1.35
N ALA A 260 3.35 -10.70 -2.21
CA ALA A 260 3.27 -10.99 -3.63
C ALA A 260 4.61 -10.64 -4.32
N LYS A 261 5.17 -11.59 -5.09
CA LYS A 261 6.48 -11.43 -5.76
C LYS A 261 6.35 -11.38 -7.28
N ALA A 262 5.36 -12.06 -7.82
CA ALA A 262 5.06 -11.99 -9.25
C ALA A 262 3.54 -11.97 -9.46
N ARG A 263 3.12 -11.50 -10.63
CA ARG A 263 1.72 -11.41 -11.05
C ARG A 263 1.60 -11.88 -12.48
N THR A 264 0.55 -12.62 -12.78
CA THR A 264 0.28 -13.09 -14.14
C THR A 264 -1.22 -13.12 -14.41
N PRO A 265 -1.68 -12.73 -15.62
CA PRO A 265 -3.08 -12.81 -16.01
C PRO A 265 -3.53 -14.23 -16.32
N SER A 266 -2.62 -15.18 -16.44
CA SER A 266 -2.96 -16.57 -16.79
C SER A 266 -2.11 -17.58 -16.03
N LEU A 267 -2.65 -18.77 -15.80
CA LEU A 267 -1.92 -19.87 -15.17
C LEU A 267 -0.72 -20.36 -16.01
N GLY A 268 -0.81 -20.25 -17.33
CA GLY A 268 0.31 -20.60 -18.22
C GLY A 268 1.51 -19.66 -18.13
N GLY A 269 1.32 -18.47 -17.51
CA GLY A 269 2.40 -17.51 -17.24
C GLY A 269 3.01 -17.64 -15.84
N VAL A 270 2.63 -18.67 -15.07
CA VAL A 270 3.19 -18.91 -13.74
C VAL A 270 4.59 -19.50 -13.89
N GLU A 271 5.58 -18.76 -13.38
CA GLU A 271 6.96 -19.24 -13.32
C GLU A 271 7.08 -20.35 -12.25
N PRO A 272 7.79 -21.46 -12.54
CA PRO A 272 7.90 -22.57 -11.59
C PRO A 272 8.72 -22.23 -10.34
N VAL A 273 9.67 -21.28 -10.45
CA VAL A 273 10.53 -20.81 -9.36
C VAL A 273 10.49 -19.30 -9.33
N VAL A 274 10.29 -18.73 -8.14
CA VAL A 274 10.24 -17.28 -7.93
C VAL A 274 11.17 -16.87 -6.79
N HIS A 275 11.90 -15.77 -6.99
CA HIS A 275 12.75 -15.18 -5.95
C HIS A 275 11.96 -14.24 -5.04
N CYS A 276 12.20 -14.33 -3.73
CA CYS A 276 11.70 -13.37 -2.75
C CYS A 276 12.82 -12.47 -2.25
N ASP A 277 12.90 -11.25 -2.77
CA ASP A 277 13.92 -10.24 -2.38
C ASP A 277 13.96 -9.93 -0.88
N THR A 278 12.82 -10.06 -0.18
CA THR A 278 12.72 -9.72 1.25
C THR A 278 13.22 -10.85 2.14
N CYS A 279 12.90 -12.10 1.79
CA CYS A 279 13.34 -13.28 2.54
C CYS A 279 14.65 -13.84 2.02
N ASN A 280 15.12 -13.34 0.87
CA ASN A 280 16.29 -13.81 0.13
C ASN A 280 16.27 -15.33 -0.10
N ILE A 281 15.15 -15.83 -0.62
CA ILE A 281 14.94 -17.23 -0.94
C ILE A 281 14.38 -17.39 -2.36
N ASP A 282 14.80 -18.44 -3.04
CA ASP A 282 14.07 -18.98 -4.18
C ASP A 282 13.07 -20.01 -3.67
N PHE A 283 11.86 -20.00 -4.20
CA PHE A 283 10.84 -20.97 -3.83
C PHE A 283 10.11 -21.52 -5.05
N GLU A 284 9.85 -22.81 -5.01
CA GLU A 284 9.00 -23.47 -6.01
C GLU A 284 7.54 -23.05 -5.78
N VAL A 285 6.88 -22.69 -6.86
CA VAL A 285 5.48 -22.29 -6.81
C VAL A 285 4.59 -23.52 -6.59
N ASN A 286 4.06 -23.62 -5.39
CA ASN A 286 3.02 -24.59 -5.05
C ASN A 286 1.66 -23.92 -5.17
N PHE A 287 0.79 -24.45 -6.05
CA PHE A 287 -0.50 -23.82 -6.35
C PHE A 287 -1.38 -23.64 -5.12
N GLU A 288 -1.39 -24.58 -4.20
CA GLU A 288 -2.20 -24.54 -2.99
C GLU A 288 -1.69 -23.52 -1.94
N ARG A 289 -0.38 -23.26 -1.92
CA ARG A 289 0.28 -22.48 -0.86
C ARG A 289 0.83 -21.15 -1.33
N SER A 290 1.20 -21.06 -2.60
CA SER A 290 1.94 -19.91 -3.13
C SER A 290 1.15 -19.11 -4.15
N VAL A 291 -0.09 -19.49 -4.48
CA VAL A 291 -0.89 -18.79 -5.49
C VAL A 291 -2.15 -18.21 -4.87
N GLU A 292 -2.38 -16.95 -5.13
CA GLU A 292 -3.59 -16.23 -4.71
C GLU A 292 -4.30 -15.66 -5.95
N LEU A 293 -5.61 -15.83 -6.01
CA LEU A 293 -6.45 -15.20 -7.02
C LEU A 293 -6.94 -13.85 -6.49
N THR A 294 -6.61 -12.78 -7.20
CA THR A 294 -7.03 -11.42 -6.88
C THR A 294 -7.80 -10.81 -8.04
N PHE A 295 -8.61 -9.81 -7.74
CA PHE A 295 -9.46 -9.14 -8.71
C PHE A 295 -9.20 -7.64 -8.71
N HIS A 296 -9.53 -6.98 -9.81
CA HIS A 296 -9.53 -5.52 -9.93
C HIS A 296 -10.66 -5.09 -10.88
N PRO A 297 -11.10 -3.83 -10.81
CA PRO A 297 -12.10 -3.31 -11.75
C PRO A 297 -11.69 -3.49 -13.20
N ASP A 298 -12.67 -3.84 -14.05
CA ASP A 298 -12.47 -3.86 -15.49
C ASP A 298 -12.04 -2.47 -15.99
N PRO A 299 -10.94 -2.34 -16.75
CA PRO A 299 -10.43 -1.06 -17.24
C PRO A 299 -11.44 -0.26 -18.08
N ALA A 300 -12.39 -0.92 -18.74
CA ALA A 300 -13.46 -0.27 -19.48
C ALA A 300 -14.48 0.43 -18.55
N ILE A 301 -14.56 0.01 -17.29
CA ILE A 301 -15.34 0.70 -16.25
C ILE A 301 -14.47 1.78 -15.61
N ARG A 302 -13.29 1.37 -15.12
CA ARG A 302 -12.38 2.21 -14.35
C ARG A 302 -10.95 1.72 -14.48
N ALA A 303 -10.10 2.50 -15.15
CA ALA A 303 -8.69 2.22 -15.20
C ALA A 303 -8.03 2.53 -13.85
N ILE A 304 -7.38 1.54 -13.27
CA ILE A 304 -6.62 1.67 -12.02
C ILE A 304 -5.24 2.24 -12.34
N VAL A 305 -4.89 3.34 -11.69
CA VAL A 305 -3.52 3.88 -11.76
C VAL A 305 -2.63 3.06 -10.82
N ARG A 306 -1.79 2.22 -11.41
CA ARG A 306 -0.79 1.43 -10.69
C ARG A 306 0.50 2.24 -10.60
N GLY A 307 0.76 2.83 -9.45
CA GLY A 307 2.01 3.51 -9.14
C GLY A 307 2.54 2.99 -7.81
N GLU A 308 3.81 2.64 -7.75
CA GLU A 308 4.49 2.30 -6.50
C GLU A 308 5.08 3.59 -5.92
N TYR A 309 4.72 3.90 -4.69
CA TYR A 309 5.23 5.07 -3.96
C TYR A 309 6.23 4.66 -2.87
N CYS A 310 6.22 3.38 -2.50
CA CYS A 310 7.21 2.72 -1.68
C CYS A 310 7.22 1.22 -2.00
N ILE A 311 8.38 0.68 -2.30
CA ILE A 311 8.53 -0.74 -2.71
C ILE A 311 8.78 -1.65 -1.49
N ALA A 312 9.09 -1.05 -0.35
CA ALA A 312 9.36 -1.74 0.90
C ALA A 312 8.46 -1.20 2.02
N GLY A 313 8.55 -1.80 3.17
CA GLY A 313 7.79 -1.43 4.35
C GLY A 313 7.12 -2.62 5.01
N PRO A 314 6.62 -2.46 6.24
CA PRO A 314 6.07 -3.59 7.01
C PRO A 314 4.92 -4.32 6.29
N ARG A 315 4.06 -3.60 5.59
CA ARG A 315 2.87 -4.18 4.92
C ARG A 315 3.16 -4.96 3.65
N VAL A 316 4.38 -4.86 3.10
CA VAL A 316 4.81 -5.68 1.95
C VAL A 316 5.03 -7.15 2.33
N THR A 317 5.18 -7.43 3.64
CA THR A 317 5.43 -8.76 4.19
C THR A 317 4.45 -9.06 5.32
N PRO A 318 3.17 -9.31 5.03
CA PRO A 318 2.08 -9.31 6.01
C PRO A 318 2.21 -10.36 7.12
N HIS A 319 3.05 -11.39 6.96
CA HIS A 319 3.30 -12.41 8.01
C HIS A 319 4.54 -12.11 8.86
N VAL A 320 5.25 -11.02 8.59
CA VAL A 320 6.43 -10.62 9.37
C VAL A 320 6.03 -9.52 10.34
N VAL A 321 5.93 -9.85 11.62
CA VAL A 321 5.53 -8.90 12.67
C VAL A 321 6.69 -8.07 13.21
N ALA A 322 7.93 -8.51 13.00
CA ALA A 322 9.12 -7.74 13.37
C ALA A 322 10.29 -8.07 12.44
N GLN A 323 11.08 -7.05 12.10
CA GLN A 323 12.33 -7.15 11.35
C GLN A 323 13.33 -6.18 11.92
N GLN A 324 14.53 -6.66 12.20
CA GLN A 324 15.68 -5.86 12.65
C GLN A 324 16.92 -6.26 11.88
N LEU A 325 17.76 -5.27 11.59
CA LEU A 325 19.09 -5.48 11.00
C LEU A 325 20.08 -5.72 12.13
N LEU A 326 20.95 -6.73 11.97
CA LEU A 326 22.03 -7.05 12.91
C LEU A 326 23.34 -6.39 12.48
#